data_9859b8c09748c6e693a97b2248c9c18b
#
_entry.id   9859b8c09748c6e693a97b2248c9c18b
#
_cell.length_a   1.000
_cell.length_b   1.000
_cell.length_c   1.000
_cell.angle_alpha   90.00
_cell.angle_beta   90.00
_cell.angle_gamma   90.00
#
_symmetry.space_group_name_H-M   'P 1'
#
loop_
_entity.id
_entity.type
_entity.pdbx_description
1 polymer ?
#
loop_
_entity_poly.entity_id
_entity_poly.type
_entity_poly.pdbx_seq_one_letter_code
_entity_poly.pdbx_strand_id
1 'polypeptide(L)'
;MTIVLLDNRGFASIGGLSEAVGSGGFGTRYQYRNAATSELDGDALPVDLAANAASLGARVWRADTLASFREALAEARSEVRPSVIVVPVDREARVGGYDSWWDVPVPEVSTRREVQAAREAYDAARRMERDFL
;
A
#
# COMPACT_ATOMS: atom_id res chain seq x y z
N MET A 1 15.77 18.60 -4.64
CA MET A 1 15.32 17.18 -4.53
C MET A 1 13.84 17.13 -4.84
N THR A 2 13.41 16.22 -5.72
CA THR A 2 11.99 16.03 -6.06
C THR A 2 11.53 14.64 -5.60
N ILE A 3 10.41 14.61 -4.88
CA ILE A 3 9.76 13.39 -4.39
C ILE A 3 8.45 13.22 -5.15
N VAL A 4 8.26 12.08 -5.79
CA VAL A 4 6.95 11.68 -6.34
C VAL A 4 6.28 10.76 -5.31
N LEU A 5 5.16 11.21 -4.76
CA LEU A 5 4.40 10.49 -3.75
C LEU A 5 3.18 9.87 -4.41
N LEU A 6 3.16 8.54 -4.52
CA LEU A 6 2.01 7.80 -5.02
C LEU A 6 1.02 7.57 -3.87
N ASP A 7 -0.09 8.31 -3.88
CA ASP A 7 -1.12 8.22 -2.84
C ASP A 7 -2.13 7.11 -3.19
N ASN A 8 -1.94 5.95 -2.59
CA ASN A 8 -2.85 4.81 -2.68
C ASN A 8 -3.84 4.71 -1.51
N ARG A 9 -4.01 5.78 -0.74
CA ARG A 9 -4.89 5.87 0.43
C ARG A 9 -4.58 4.85 1.53
N GLY A 10 -3.30 4.55 1.74
CA GLY A 10 -2.87 3.64 2.79
C GLY A 10 -1.51 3.02 2.55
N PHE A 11 -1.36 1.77 2.93
CA PHE A 11 -0.14 0.96 2.80
C PHE A 11 -0.41 -0.21 1.85
N ALA A 12 -0.59 0.06 0.54
CA ALA A 12 -1.08 -0.93 -0.42
C ALA A 12 -0.15 -2.15 -0.55
N SER A 13 1.16 -1.97 -0.47
CA SER A 13 2.14 -3.07 -0.52
C SER A 13 1.96 -4.03 0.67
N ILE A 14 1.90 -3.48 1.89
CA ILE A 14 1.66 -4.27 3.12
C ILE A 14 0.26 -4.89 3.08
N GLY A 15 -0.73 -4.15 2.60
CA GLY A 15 -2.09 -4.64 2.42
C GLY A 15 -2.15 -5.86 1.51
N GLY A 16 -1.43 -5.84 0.39
CA GLY A 16 -1.35 -6.97 -0.53
C GLY A 16 -0.73 -8.23 0.09
N LEU A 17 0.33 -8.08 0.89
CA LEU A 17 0.89 -9.20 1.65
C LEU A 17 -0.11 -9.76 2.67
N SER A 18 -0.78 -8.88 3.40
CA SER A 18 -1.81 -9.25 4.38
C SER A 18 -3.00 -9.97 3.73
N GLU A 19 -3.46 -9.48 2.57
CA GLU A 19 -4.52 -10.10 1.79
C GLU A 19 -4.11 -11.49 1.27
N ALA A 20 -2.88 -11.64 0.79
CA ALA A 20 -2.35 -12.91 0.28
C ALA A 20 -2.31 -14.02 1.35
N VAL A 21 -2.17 -13.68 2.62
CA VAL A 21 -2.20 -14.63 3.74
C VAL A 21 -3.58 -14.71 4.42
N GLY A 22 -4.63 -14.20 3.79
CA GLY A 22 -6.02 -14.33 4.23
C GLY A 22 -6.46 -13.37 5.34
N SER A 23 -5.62 -12.42 5.75
CA SER A 23 -5.97 -11.49 6.84
C SER A 23 -6.75 -10.24 6.38
N GLY A 24 -7.02 -10.10 5.08
CA GLY A 24 -7.92 -9.09 4.53
C GLY A 24 -7.40 -7.65 4.60
N GLY A 25 -6.09 -7.45 4.78
CA GLY A 25 -5.48 -6.11 4.76
C GLY A 25 -5.87 -5.22 5.94
N PHE A 26 -6.25 -5.79 7.09
CA PHE A 26 -6.66 -5.02 8.27
C PHE A 26 -5.66 -3.90 8.61
N GLY A 27 -6.17 -2.69 8.81
CA GLY A 27 -5.37 -1.53 9.21
C GLY A 27 -4.45 -0.96 8.12
N THR A 28 -4.54 -1.43 6.87
CA THR A 28 -3.68 -0.98 5.77
C THR A 28 -4.33 0.05 4.85
N ARG A 29 -5.57 0.46 5.14
CA ARG A 29 -6.31 1.53 4.45
C ARG A 29 -6.52 2.69 5.41
N TYR A 30 -6.52 3.92 4.90
CA TYR A 30 -6.89 5.10 5.68
C TYR A 30 -8.41 5.17 5.82
N GLN A 31 -8.96 4.40 6.76
CA GLN A 31 -10.39 4.30 7.02
C GLN A 31 -10.69 4.40 8.51
N TYR A 32 -11.85 4.96 8.83
CA TYR A 32 -12.37 4.93 10.19
C TYR A 32 -12.84 3.54 10.59
N ARG A 33 -12.85 3.29 11.89
CA ARG A 33 -13.50 2.10 12.44
C ARG A 33 -15.01 2.20 12.25
N ASN A 34 -15.61 1.16 11.73
CA ASN A 34 -17.04 1.00 11.62
C ASN A 34 -17.57 0.40 12.93
N ALA A 35 -18.49 1.11 13.59
CA ALA A 35 -19.05 0.68 14.88
C ALA A 35 -19.92 -0.58 14.77
N ALA A 36 -20.51 -0.84 13.60
CA ALA A 36 -21.39 -1.99 13.38
C ALA A 36 -20.60 -3.29 13.15
N THR A 37 -19.50 -3.23 12.39
CA THR A 37 -18.66 -4.39 12.06
C THR A 37 -17.48 -4.55 13.01
N SER A 38 -17.09 -3.50 13.73
CA SER A 38 -15.87 -3.41 14.52
C SER A 38 -14.58 -3.46 13.69
N GLU A 39 -14.69 -3.43 12.36
CA GLU A 39 -13.59 -3.44 11.42
C GLU A 39 -13.16 -2.01 11.02
N LEU A 40 -12.04 -1.87 10.32
CA LEU A 40 -11.54 -0.61 9.76
C LEU A 40 -12.01 -0.46 8.30
N ASP A 41 -13.32 -0.54 8.10
CA ASP A 41 -14.03 -0.48 6.82
C ASP A 41 -15.02 0.68 6.70
N GLY A 42 -14.92 1.65 7.60
CA GLY A 42 -15.74 2.89 7.59
C GLY A 42 -15.27 3.88 6.52
N ASP A 43 -15.75 5.12 6.64
CA ASP A 43 -15.42 6.21 5.72
C ASP A 43 -13.89 6.46 5.67
N ALA A 44 -13.43 7.04 4.56
CA ALA A 44 -12.04 7.39 4.38
C ALA A 44 -11.59 8.46 5.39
N LEU A 45 -10.42 8.27 6.00
CA LEU A 45 -9.78 9.31 6.80
C LEU A 45 -9.41 10.52 5.93
N PRO A 46 -9.57 11.75 6.44
CA PRO A 46 -9.27 12.98 5.72
C PRO A 46 -7.74 13.27 5.71
N VAL A 47 -6.95 12.26 5.31
CA VAL A 47 -5.49 12.42 5.22
C VAL A 47 -5.15 13.25 3.99
N ASP A 48 -4.46 14.37 4.20
CA ASP A 48 -3.95 15.24 3.13
C ASP A 48 -2.42 15.25 3.14
N LEU A 49 -1.84 14.36 2.32
CA LEU A 49 -0.39 14.22 2.21
C LEU A 49 0.27 15.45 1.56
N ALA A 50 -0.46 16.18 0.71
CA ALA A 50 0.04 17.41 0.10
C ALA A 50 0.13 18.55 1.13
N ALA A 51 -0.91 18.71 1.96
CA ALA A 51 -0.87 19.70 3.05
C ALA A 51 0.21 19.33 4.08
N ASN A 52 0.41 18.05 4.38
CA ASN A 52 1.47 17.57 5.24
C ASN A 52 2.85 17.93 4.68
N ALA A 53 3.13 17.64 3.42
CA ALA A 53 4.39 18.02 2.78
C ALA A 53 4.62 19.54 2.75
N ALA A 54 3.58 20.32 2.46
CA ALA A 54 3.63 21.77 2.47
C ALA A 54 3.96 22.34 3.86
N SER A 55 3.40 21.74 4.92
CA SER A 55 3.67 22.15 6.31
C SER A 55 5.14 21.96 6.72
N LEU A 56 5.86 21.07 6.04
CA LEU A 56 7.30 20.83 6.21
C LEU A 56 8.17 21.74 5.32
N GLY A 57 7.56 22.70 4.63
CA GLY A 57 8.27 23.68 3.79
C GLY A 57 8.52 23.25 2.35
N ALA A 58 8.00 22.10 1.91
CA ALA A 58 8.14 21.67 0.53
C ALA A 58 7.28 22.51 -0.43
N ARG A 59 7.73 22.66 -1.68
CA ARG A 59 6.87 23.07 -2.79
C ARG A 59 6.06 21.85 -3.24
N VAL A 60 4.75 21.98 -3.33
CA VAL A 60 3.87 20.84 -3.58
C VAL A 60 3.01 21.06 -4.81
N TRP A 61 2.87 20.01 -5.61
CA TRP A 61 1.90 19.88 -6.71
C TRP A 61 1.01 18.68 -6.48
N ARG A 62 -0.22 18.77 -6.97
CA ARG A 62 -1.15 17.64 -7.10
C ARG A 62 -1.28 17.33 -8.59
N ALA A 63 -1.10 16.07 -8.95
CA ALA A 63 -1.16 15.63 -10.34
C ALA A 63 -2.06 14.40 -10.46
N ASP A 64 -3.24 14.58 -11.02
CA ASP A 64 -4.27 13.55 -11.21
C ASP A 64 -4.30 12.99 -12.65
N THR A 65 -3.53 13.61 -13.54
CA THR A 65 -3.39 13.19 -14.95
C THR A 65 -1.92 13.10 -15.35
N LEU A 66 -1.63 12.37 -16.41
CA LEU A 66 -0.29 12.32 -16.97
C LEU A 66 0.21 13.70 -17.46
N ALA A 67 -0.71 14.54 -17.95
CA ALA A 67 -0.38 15.90 -18.38
C ALA A 67 0.05 16.77 -17.20
N SER A 68 -0.79 16.85 -16.15
CA SER A 68 -0.47 17.60 -14.94
C SER A 68 0.78 17.06 -14.21
N PHE A 69 1.03 15.76 -14.28
CA PHE A 69 2.26 15.18 -13.74
C PHE A 69 3.51 15.65 -14.50
N ARG A 70 3.45 15.67 -15.84
CA ARG A 70 4.57 16.16 -16.69
C ARG A 70 4.87 17.64 -16.43
N GLU A 71 3.84 18.47 -16.30
CA GLU A 71 3.95 19.89 -15.99
C GLU A 71 4.58 20.09 -14.61
N ALA A 72 4.06 19.43 -13.58
CA ALA A 72 4.60 19.49 -12.23
C ALA A 72 6.07 19.03 -12.17
N LEU A 73 6.43 17.98 -12.92
CA LEU A 73 7.81 17.51 -12.98
C LEU A 73 8.75 18.51 -13.67
N ALA A 74 8.26 19.19 -14.72
CA ALA A 74 9.03 20.24 -15.40
C ALA A 74 9.29 21.44 -14.48
N GLU A 75 8.25 21.89 -13.74
CA GLU A 75 8.40 22.99 -12.76
C GLU A 75 9.31 22.61 -11.60
N ALA A 76 9.17 21.37 -11.07
CA ALA A 76 9.97 20.89 -9.95
C ALA A 76 11.48 20.85 -10.25
N ARG A 77 11.88 20.71 -11.52
CA ARG A 77 13.30 20.73 -11.93
C ARG A 77 13.96 22.07 -11.71
N SER A 78 13.22 23.17 -11.75
CA SER A 78 13.72 24.54 -11.54
C SER A 78 13.56 25.01 -10.08
N GLU A 79 12.85 24.26 -9.24
CA GLU A 79 12.61 24.61 -7.85
C GLU A 79 13.86 24.32 -6.99
N VAL A 80 14.24 25.28 -6.16
CA VAL A 80 15.39 25.17 -5.25
C VAL A 80 15.03 24.42 -3.97
N ARG A 81 13.80 24.60 -3.49
CA ARG A 81 13.30 23.92 -2.29
C ARG A 81 13.03 22.44 -2.57
N PRO A 82 12.99 21.60 -1.53
CA PRO A 82 12.42 20.27 -1.66
C PRO A 82 11.03 20.32 -2.29
N SER A 83 10.79 19.46 -3.27
CA SER A 83 9.57 19.43 -4.07
C SER A 83 8.85 18.10 -3.89
N VAL A 84 7.52 18.13 -3.76
CA VAL A 84 6.68 16.94 -3.65
C VAL A 84 5.57 17.01 -4.70
N ILE A 85 5.46 15.97 -5.52
CA ILE A 85 4.36 15.79 -6.47
C ILE A 85 3.50 14.66 -5.94
N VAL A 86 2.29 14.97 -5.50
CA VAL A 86 1.32 13.98 -5.00
C VAL A 86 0.47 13.50 -6.15
N VAL A 87 0.51 12.18 -6.39
CA VAL A 87 -0.19 11.51 -7.48
C VAL A 87 -1.16 10.50 -6.88
N PRO A 88 -2.49 10.72 -6.95
CA PRO A 88 -3.45 9.71 -6.55
C PRO A 88 -3.37 8.52 -7.52
N VAL A 89 -3.32 7.32 -6.96
CA VAL A 89 -3.25 6.08 -7.73
C VAL A 89 -4.34 5.12 -7.30
N ASP A 90 -4.80 4.30 -8.25
CA ASP A 90 -5.71 3.21 -7.94
C ASP A 90 -4.96 2.13 -7.15
N ARG A 91 -5.40 1.88 -5.92
CA ARG A 91 -4.83 0.88 -5.03
C ARG A 91 -4.93 -0.54 -5.59
N GLU A 92 -6.00 -0.82 -6.33
CA GLU A 92 -6.27 -2.16 -6.86
C GLU A 92 -5.60 -2.41 -8.22
N ALA A 93 -5.14 -1.37 -8.90
CA ALA A 93 -4.36 -1.50 -10.13
C ALA A 93 -2.91 -1.92 -9.79
N ARG A 94 -2.70 -3.23 -9.73
CA ARG A 94 -1.41 -3.82 -9.36
C ARG A 94 -0.76 -4.50 -10.56
N VAL A 95 0.56 -4.55 -10.56
CA VAL A 95 1.31 -5.43 -11.44
C VAL A 95 1.07 -6.87 -10.99
N GLY A 96 0.79 -7.78 -11.92
CA GLY A 96 0.58 -9.20 -11.62
C GLY A 96 1.81 -9.82 -10.94
N GLY A 97 1.57 -10.86 -10.15
CA GLY A 97 2.63 -11.64 -9.51
C GLY A 97 3.45 -12.44 -10.53
N TYR A 98 4.57 -12.98 -10.09
CA TYR A 98 5.47 -13.80 -10.92
C TYR A 98 5.15 -15.30 -10.83
N ASP A 99 3.98 -15.67 -10.28
CA ASP A 99 3.55 -17.06 -10.04
C ASP A 99 4.60 -17.90 -9.28
N SER A 100 5.44 -17.24 -8.50
CA SER A 100 6.46 -17.86 -7.67
C SER A 100 6.00 -17.93 -6.23
N TRP A 101 6.35 -19.01 -5.58
CA TRP A 101 6.16 -19.11 -4.14
C TRP A 101 7.22 -18.26 -3.41
N TRP A 102 6.78 -17.55 -2.37
CA TRP A 102 7.62 -16.73 -1.51
C TRP A 102 7.43 -17.20 -0.07
N ASP A 103 8.52 -17.33 0.67
CA ASP A 103 8.47 -17.63 2.11
C ASP A 103 7.96 -16.40 2.89
N VAL A 104 6.65 -16.17 2.83
CA VAL A 104 5.96 -15.17 3.63
C VAL A 104 5.25 -15.89 4.77
N PRO A 105 5.69 -15.74 6.02
CA PRO A 105 5.09 -16.42 7.15
C PRO A 105 3.60 -16.13 7.31
N VAL A 106 2.82 -17.18 7.50
CA VAL A 106 1.39 -17.10 7.79
C VAL A 106 1.17 -17.30 9.28
N PRO A 107 0.26 -16.55 9.94
CA PRO A 107 -0.05 -16.74 11.36
C PRO A 107 -0.39 -18.20 11.69
N GLU A 108 0.18 -18.72 12.77
CA GLU A 108 -0.06 -20.10 13.24
C GLU A 108 -1.43 -20.26 13.91
N VAL A 109 -1.91 -19.17 14.51
CA VAL A 109 -3.19 -19.15 15.22
C VAL A 109 -4.08 -18.07 14.65
N SER A 110 -5.24 -18.45 14.14
CA SER A 110 -6.28 -17.54 13.67
C SER A 110 -7.65 -18.20 13.76
N THR A 111 -8.67 -17.39 14.04
CA THR A 111 -10.08 -17.82 13.94
C THR A 111 -10.64 -17.65 12.53
N ARG A 112 -9.92 -16.97 11.63
CA ARG A 112 -10.34 -16.75 10.24
C ARG A 112 -10.01 -17.96 9.39
N ARG A 113 -11.01 -18.48 8.69
CA ARG A 113 -10.86 -19.66 7.81
C ARG A 113 -9.87 -19.43 6.67
N GLU A 114 -9.85 -18.20 6.14
CA GLU A 114 -8.95 -17.79 5.06
C GLU A 114 -7.49 -17.86 5.51
N VAL A 115 -7.19 -17.46 6.74
CA VAL A 115 -5.84 -17.53 7.32
C VAL A 115 -5.46 -18.99 7.60
N GLN A 116 -6.39 -19.81 8.08
CA GLN A 116 -6.15 -21.25 8.32
C GLN A 116 -5.80 -21.96 7.00
N ALA A 117 -6.58 -21.73 5.93
CA ALA A 117 -6.31 -22.28 4.61
C ALA A 117 -4.97 -21.81 4.04
N ALA A 118 -4.64 -20.52 4.19
CA ALA A 118 -3.35 -19.97 3.78
C ALA A 118 -2.19 -20.63 4.56
N ARG A 119 -2.37 -20.91 5.87
CA ARG A 119 -1.38 -21.61 6.69
C ARG A 119 -1.15 -23.04 6.21
N GLU A 120 -2.20 -23.79 5.91
CA GLU A 120 -2.09 -25.16 5.37
C GLU A 120 -1.31 -25.16 4.05
N ALA A 121 -1.60 -24.22 3.15
CA ALA A 121 -0.89 -24.05 1.88
C ALA A 121 0.58 -23.69 2.08
N TYR A 122 0.88 -22.79 3.02
CA TYR A 122 2.22 -22.41 3.41
C TYR A 122 3.02 -23.61 3.93
N ASP A 123 2.47 -24.38 4.87
CA ASP A 123 3.12 -25.56 5.44
C ASP A 123 3.38 -26.63 4.37
N ALA A 124 2.47 -26.79 3.39
CA ALA A 124 2.68 -27.69 2.26
C ALA A 124 3.83 -27.22 1.35
N ALA A 125 3.91 -25.92 1.05
CA ALA A 125 4.99 -25.35 0.24
C ALA A 125 6.36 -25.47 0.93
N ARG A 126 6.41 -25.20 2.24
CA ARG A 126 7.62 -25.35 3.06
C ARG A 126 8.21 -26.77 3.00
N ARG A 127 7.35 -27.80 3.01
CA ARG A 127 7.80 -29.20 2.90
C ARG A 127 8.42 -29.55 1.55
N MET A 128 8.15 -28.73 0.52
CA MET A 128 8.71 -28.93 -0.82
C MET A 128 10.01 -28.16 -1.06
N GLU A 129 10.37 -27.27 -0.13
CA GLU A 129 11.65 -26.57 -0.21
C GLU A 129 12.83 -27.56 -0.18
N ARG A 130 13.83 -27.29 -1.01
CA ARG A 130 15.06 -28.03 -0.99
C ARG A 130 16.01 -27.40 0.02
N ASP A 131 16.47 -28.20 0.97
CA ASP A 131 17.59 -27.82 1.82
C ASP A 131 18.86 -27.79 0.97
N PHE A 132 19.38 -26.61 0.75
CA PHE A 132 20.71 -26.44 0.15
C PHE A 132 21.72 -26.41 1.31
N LEU A 133 22.34 -27.55 1.60
CA LEU A 133 23.49 -27.66 2.49
C LEU A 133 24.80 -27.45 1.71
#